data_c172d747567456f3e880169da6b6bfef
#
_entry.id   c172d747567456f3e880169da6b6bfef
#
_cell.length_a   1.000
_cell.length_b   1.000
_cell.length_c   1.000
_cell.angle_alpha   90.00
_cell.angle_beta   90.00
_cell.angle_gamma   90.00
#
_symmetry.space_group_name_H-M   'P 1'
#
loop_
_entity.id
_entity.type
_entity.pdbx_description
1 polymer ?
#
loop_
_entity_poly.entity_id
_entity_poly.type
_entity_poly.pdbx_seq_one_letter_code
_entity_poly.pdbx_strand_id
1 'polypeptide(L)'
;MVISRMPWLGLVVLLLSPAFDWGCSGSSNSARDAQRPVVAIYDSRAVAIAFVGSEIFAESMKEVRNEYDQATAAGDAATLDRIQLMMQQRQKILHSQGFGTAPVDEILDHYSGLLALLLKDSGAFILISKWNEDELAQHSGVPHKDVTVALIDLITTDPKQRQSALEILDHDPVTNETIENHQD
;
A
#
# COMPACT_ATOMS: atom_id res chain seq x y z
N MET A 1 60.62 41.47 1.49
CA MET A 1 61.24 42.13 2.65
C MET A 1 60.90 41.28 3.84
N VAL A 2 61.84 40.38 4.14
CA VAL A 2 62.67 40.36 5.37
C VAL A 2 61.85 39.82 6.56
N ILE A 3 62.07 38.50 6.85
CA ILE A 3 62.95 37.90 7.91
C ILE A 3 62.29 38.03 9.30
N SER A 4 62.06 36.89 10.02
CA SER A 4 62.95 36.31 11.03
C SER A 4 62.23 35.26 11.85
N ARG A 5 62.52 34.00 11.79
CA ARG A 5 63.42 33.16 12.67
C ARG A 5 63.01 33.08 14.16
N MET A 6 62.52 31.86 14.55
CA MET A 6 63.17 30.86 15.45
C MET A 6 63.35 31.21 16.96
N PRO A 7 63.61 30.21 17.80
CA PRO A 7 62.97 28.95 18.25
C PRO A 7 62.91 28.87 19.80
N TRP A 8 62.50 27.77 20.41
CA TRP A 8 63.01 27.15 21.66
C TRP A 8 62.06 26.05 22.10
N LEU A 9 62.41 24.81 21.94
CA LEU A 9 63.15 23.90 22.84
C LEU A 9 62.50 23.68 24.20
N GLY A 10 61.99 22.47 24.36
CA GLY A 10 62.26 21.67 25.55
C GLY A 10 61.11 21.46 26.53
N LEU A 11 60.50 20.33 26.55
CA LEU A 11 60.64 19.44 27.72
C LEU A 11 59.90 18.10 27.46
N VAL A 12 60.68 17.02 27.41
CA VAL A 12 60.18 15.64 27.46
C VAL A 12 59.75 15.37 28.91
N VAL A 13 58.49 14.99 29.08
CA VAL A 13 58.04 14.30 30.33
C VAL A 13 57.42 12.99 29.88
N LEU A 14 58.17 11.94 30.02
CA LEU A 14 57.74 10.57 30.04
C LEU A 14 56.92 10.33 31.31
N LEU A 15 55.61 10.16 31.18
CA LEU A 15 54.80 9.51 32.21
C LEU A 15 54.17 8.26 31.65
N LEU A 16 54.76 7.13 31.99
CA LEU A 16 54.10 5.83 31.94
C LEU A 16 52.82 5.86 32.76
N SER A 17 51.71 5.52 32.15
CA SER A 17 50.49 5.17 32.85
C SER A 17 49.85 3.94 32.24
N PRO A 18 49.27 3.07 33.07
CA PRO A 18 49.02 1.68 32.70
C PRO A 18 47.78 1.52 31.83
N ALA A 19 47.83 0.50 31.02
CA ALA A 19 46.75 -0.06 30.26
C ALA A 19 45.55 -0.38 31.20
N PHE A 20 44.44 0.29 30.98
CA PHE A 20 43.13 -0.20 31.40
C PHE A 20 42.43 -0.69 30.13
N ASP A 21 42.60 -1.98 29.85
CA ASP A 21 41.72 -2.73 28.99
C ASP A 21 40.35 -2.86 29.65
N TRP A 22 39.48 -1.95 29.36
CA TRP A 22 38.06 -2.22 29.55
C TRP A 22 37.45 -2.56 28.19
N GLY A 23 37.53 -3.86 27.91
CA GLY A 23 36.74 -4.49 26.87
C GLY A 23 35.26 -4.30 27.15
N CYS A 24 34.67 -3.24 26.65
CA CYS A 24 33.23 -3.19 26.38
C CYS A 24 33.01 -3.91 25.05
N SER A 25 32.83 -5.22 25.15
CA SER A 25 32.10 -6.00 24.15
C SER A 25 30.62 -5.60 24.21
N GLY A 26 30.33 -4.39 23.79
CA GLY A 26 28.99 -3.96 23.42
C GLY A 26 28.66 -4.67 22.12
N SER A 27 28.11 -5.86 22.23
CA SER A 27 27.44 -6.54 21.13
C SER A 27 26.44 -5.57 20.51
N SER A 28 26.82 -4.93 19.44
CA SER A 28 25.92 -4.22 18.54
C SER A 28 25.01 -5.23 17.81
N ASN A 29 24.04 -5.77 18.54
CA ASN A 29 22.93 -6.51 17.95
C ASN A 29 22.01 -5.61 17.10
N SER A 30 22.22 -4.30 17.12
CA SER A 30 21.43 -3.32 16.35
C SER A 30 21.57 -3.46 14.83
N ALA A 31 22.60 -4.13 14.32
CA ALA A 31 22.77 -4.31 12.89
C ALA A 31 22.12 -5.61 12.35
N ARG A 32 21.70 -6.51 13.23
CA ARG A 32 21.01 -7.77 12.82
C ARG A 32 19.48 -7.68 12.85
N ASP A 33 18.91 -6.69 13.55
CA ASP A 33 17.46 -6.44 13.52
C ASP A 33 17.03 -5.68 12.24
N ALA A 34 17.98 -5.24 11.42
CA ALA A 34 17.71 -4.33 10.33
C ALA A 34 17.06 -4.95 9.10
N GLN A 35 16.83 -6.26 9.01
CA GLN A 35 16.19 -6.83 7.79
C GLN A 35 15.70 -8.27 7.93
N ARG A 36 14.86 -8.53 8.91
CA ARG A 36 14.00 -9.70 8.74
C ARG A 36 12.99 -9.38 7.64
N PRO A 37 12.85 -10.23 6.61
CA PRO A 37 11.84 -10.00 5.60
C PRO A 37 10.46 -9.90 6.25
N VAL A 38 9.65 -8.96 5.79
CA VAL A 38 8.29 -8.72 6.30
C VAL A 38 7.32 -8.93 5.14
N VAL A 39 6.16 -9.52 5.41
CA VAL A 39 5.03 -9.58 4.49
C VAL A 39 4.11 -8.40 4.80
N ALA A 40 3.83 -7.55 3.82
CA ALA A 40 2.78 -6.56 3.93
C ALA A 40 1.42 -7.24 3.71
N ILE A 41 0.49 -7.03 4.63
CA ILE A 41 -0.89 -7.53 4.49
C ILE A 41 -1.86 -6.37 4.36
N TYR A 42 -2.96 -6.59 3.64
CA TYR A 42 -3.99 -5.57 3.45
C TYR A 42 -5.39 -6.16 3.34
N ASP A 43 -6.40 -5.35 3.65
CA ASP A 43 -7.80 -5.68 3.39
C ASP A 43 -8.19 -5.22 1.98
N SER A 44 -8.48 -6.18 1.09
CA SER A 44 -8.85 -5.88 -0.30
C SER A 44 -10.15 -5.07 -0.41
N ARG A 45 -11.07 -5.23 0.53
CA ARG A 45 -12.34 -4.49 0.56
C ARG A 45 -12.11 -2.99 0.75
N ALA A 46 -11.25 -2.64 1.69
CA ALA A 46 -10.90 -1.24 1.95
C ALA A 46 -10.22 -0.60 0.73
N VAL A 47 -9.37 -1.35 0.03
CA VAL A 47 -8.75 -0.93 -1.23
C VAL A 47 -9.81 -0.67 -2.30
N ALA A 48 -10.77 -1.58 -2.50
CA ALA A 48 -11.85 -1.41 -3.48
C ALA A 48 -12.74 -0.20 -3.17
N ILE A 49 -13.10 0.00 -1.90
CA ILE A 49 -13.90 1.15 -1.46
C ILE A 49 -13.12 2.45 -1.66
N ALA A 50 -11.83 2.50 -1.31
CA ALA A 50 -10.99 3.67 -1.53
C ALA A 50 -10.87 4.01 -3.04
N PHE A 51 -10.77 2.98 -3.90
CA PHE A 51 -10.66 3.16 -5.34
C PHE A 51 -11.86 3.87 -5.96
N VAL A 52 -13.09 3.61 -5.49
CA VAL A 52 -14.31 4.30 -5.98
C VAL A 52 -14.23 5.81 -5.75
N GLY A 53 -13.47 6.27 -4.75
CA GLY A 53 -13.20 7.70 -4.51
C GLY A 53 -11.91 8.23 -5.17
N SER A 54 -11.25 7.46 -6.02
CA SER A 54 -10.02 7.88 -6.67
C SER A 54 -10.24 8.71 -7.93
N GLU A 55 -9.24 9.51 -8.29
CA GLU A 55 -9.25 10.27 -9.56
C GLU A 55 -9.28 9.34 -10.77
N ILE A 56 -8.61 8.19 -10.70
CA ILE A 56 -8.59 7.18 -11.78
C ILE A 56 -10.00 6.66 -12.04
N PHE A 57 -10.73 6.31 -10.98
CA PHE A 57 -12.12 5.87 -11.11
C PHE A 57 -13.02 6.98 -11.63
N ALA A 58 -12.89 8.19 -11.11
CA ALA A 58 -13.68 9.36 -11.54
C ALA A 58 -13.48 9.66 -13.04
N GLU A 59 -12.24 9.61 -13.54
CA GLU A 59 -11.97 9.84 -14.96
C GLU A 59 -12.56 8.72 -15.84
N SER A 60 -12.43 7.45 -15.42
CA SER A 60 -13.06 6.33 -16.13
C SER A 60 -14.59 6.45 -16.21
N MET A 61 -15.23 6.98 -15.17
CA MET A 61 -16.67 7.21 -15.14
C MET A 61 -17.09 8.41 -16.00
N LYS A 62 -16.22 9.42 -16.12
CA LYS A 62 -16.44 10.55 -17.01
C LYS A 62 -16.41 10.14 -18.47
N GLU A 63 -15.50 9.25 -18.85
CA GLU A 63 -15.45 8.68 -20.21
C GLU A 63 -16.75 7.94 -20.53
N VAL A 64 -17.19 7.05 -19.65
CA VAL A 64 -18.45 6.30 -19.81
C VAL A 64 -19.66 7.24 -19.94
N ARG A 65 -19.70 8.31 -19.15
CA ARG A 65 -20.79 9.31 -19.21
C ARG A 65 -20.79 10.03 -20.56
N ASN A 66 -19.63 10.46 -21.02
CA ASN A 66 -19.49 11.14 -22.32
C ASN A 66 -19.98 10.24 -23.46
N GLU A 67 -19.62 8.96 -23.43
CA GLU A 67 -20.08 7.99 -24.44
C GLU A 67 -21.59 7.77 -24.39
N TYR A 68 -22.15 7.65 -23.18
CA TYR A 68 -23.59 7.55 -22.96
C TYR A 68 -24.36 8.77 -23.51
N ASP A 69 -23.87 9.98 -23.23
CA ASP A 69 -24.48 11.23 -23.72
C ASP A 69 -24.45 11.32 -25.24
N GLN A 70 -23.34 10.92 -25.88
CA GLN A 70 -23.21 10.87 -27.34
C GLN A 70 -24.15 9.84 -27.95
N ALA A 71 -24.21 8.64 -27.40
CA ALA A 71 -25.13 7.58 -27.87
C ALA A 71 -26.60 7.99 -27.74
N THR A 72 -26.94 8.67 -26.62
CA THR A 72 -28.30 9.21 -26.38
C THR A 72 -28.65 10.24 -27.44
N ALA A 73 -27.76 11.20 -27.72
CA ALA A 73 -27.99 12.23 -28.71
C ALA A 73 -28.11 11.67 -30.15
N ALA A 74 -27.41 10.57 -30.43
CA ALA A 74 -27.46 9.87 -31.74
C ALA A 74 -28.63 8.89 -31.87
N GLY A 75 -29.34 8.58 -30.78
CA GLY A 75 -30.36 7.52 -30.75
C GLY A 75 -29.77 6.12 -30.97
N ASP A 76 -28.50 5.91 -30.57
CA ASP A 76 -27.77 4.63 -30.74
C ASP A 76 -28.12 3.68 -29.58
N ALA A 77 -29.22 2.94 -29.77
CA ALA A 77 -29.71 1.98 -28.78
C ALA A 77 -28.67 0.85 -28.51
N ALA A 78 -27.92 0.40 -29.52
CA ALA A 78 -26.95 -0.68 -29.36
C ALA A 78 -25.78 -0.27 -28.44
N THR A 79 -25.31 0.96 -28.57
CA THR A 79 -24.28 1.51 -27.68
C THR A 79 -24.82 1.71 -26.26
N LEU A 80 -26.06 2.18 -26.09
CA LEU A 80 -26.69 2.33 -24.79
C LEU A 80 -26.85 0.99 -24.07
N ASP A 81 -27.34 -0.05 -24.75
CA ASP A 81 -27.45 -1.41 -24.21
C ASP A 81 -26.10 -1.98 -23.79
N ARG A 82 -25.05 -1.76 -24.60
CA ARG A 82 -23.68 -2.17 -24.26
C ARG A 82 -23.16 -1.48 -23.01
N ILE A 83 -23.37 -0.17 -22.88
CA ILE A 83 -22.94 0.61 -21.71
C ILE A 83 -23.69 0.10 -20.47
N GLN A 84 -24.98 -0.14 -20.56
CA GLN A 84 -25.79 -0.65 -19.45
C GLN A 84 -25.25 -2.00 -18.97
N LEU A 85 -25.00 -2.94 -19.87
CA LEU A 85 -24.44 -4.25 -19.53
C LEU A 85 -23.08 -4.14 -18.87
N MET A 86 -22.21 -3.31 -19.44
CA MET A 86 -20.87 -3.05 -18.88
C MET A 86 -20.96 -2.49 -17.46
N MET A 87 -21.87 -1.54 -17.20
CA MET A 87 -22.04 -0.95 -15.87
C MET A 87 -22.60 -1.94 -14.85
N GLN A 88 -23.52 -2.82 -15.24
CA GLN A 88 -24.02 -3.90 -14.40
C GLN A 88 -22.86 -4.88 -14.02
N GLN A 89 -22.05 -5.27 -14.98
CA GLN A 89 -20.88 -6.12 -14.70
C GLN A 89 -19.88 -5.44 -13.78
N ARG A 90 -19.58 -4.16 -14.00
CA ARG A 90 -18.69 -3.37 -13.15
C ARG A 90 -19.22 -3.28 -11.72
N GLN A 91 -20.51 -3.05 -11.55
CA GLN A 91 -21.15 -3.01 -10.24
C GLN A 91 -20.98 -4.34 -9.51
N LYS A 92 -21.20 -5.48 -10.18
CA LYS A 92 -21.02 -6.81 -9.59
C LYS A 92 -19.58 -7.02 -9.08
N ILE A 93 -18.60 -6.67 -9.91
CA ILE A 93 -17.19 -6.75 -9.54
C ILE A 93 -16.90 -5.90 -8.31
N LEU A 94 -17.29 -4.62 -8.33
CA LEU A 94 -17.06 -3.70 -7.21
C LEU A 94 -17.74 -4.15 -5.91
N HIS A 95 -18.95 -4.75 -5.99
CA HIS A 95 -19.62 -5.32 -4.82
C HIS A 95 -18.85 -6.52 -4.27
N SER A 96 -18.38 -7.43 -5.13
CA SER A 96 -17.60 -8.59 -4.70
C SER A 96 -16.26 -8.18 -4.08
N GLN A 97 -15.66 -7.11 -4.56
CA GLN A 97 -14.40 -6.57 -4.04
C GLN A 97 -14.61 -5.75 -2.76
N GLY A 98 -15.62 -4.89 -2.70
CA GLY A 98 -15.84 -3.97 -1.59
C GLY A 98 -16.54 -4.61 -0.38
N PHE A 99 -17.34 -5.64 -0.59
CA PHE A 99 -18.08 -6.32 0.49
C PHE A 99 -17.69 -7.78 0.68
N GLY A 100 -17.24 -8.44 -0.38
CA GLY A 100 -16.69 -9.79 -0.33
C GLY A 100 -15.17 -9.78 -0.18
N THR A 101 -14.53 -10.89 -0.61
CA THR A 101 -13.07 -11.07 -0.54
C THR A 101 -12.43 -11.21 -1.93
N ALA A 102 -13.09 -10.72 -2.96
CA ALA A 102 -12.58 -10.82 -4.32
C ALA A 102 -11.24 -10.07 -4.48
N PRO A 103 -10.35 -10.56 -5.35
CA PRO A 103 -9.08 -9.92 -5.63
C PRO A 103 -9.25 -8.51 -6.19
N VAL A 104 -8.26 -7.64 -5.94
CA VAL A 104 -8.21 -6.24 -6.39
C VAL A 104 -6.94 -5.93 -7.18
N ASP A 105 -6.35 -6.94 -7.80
CA ASP A 105 -5.05 -6.83 -8.49
C ASP A 105 -5.10 -5.75 -9.57
N GLU A 106 -6.18 -5.68 -10.35
CA GLU A 106 -6.36 -4.65 -11.38
C GLU A 106 -6.42 -3.22 -10.81
N ILE A 107 -6.91 -3.07 -9.56
CA ILE A 107 -6.88 -1.77 -8.86
C ILE A 107 -5.43 -1.45 -8.47
N LEU A 108 -4.72 -2.41 -7.89
CA LEU A 108 -3.34 -2.24 -7.44
C LEU A 108 -2.39 -1.96 -8.60
N ASP A 109 -2.63 -2.51 -9.78
CA ASP A 109 -1.83 -2.28 -10.98
C ASP A 109 -1.76 -0.80 -11.37
N HIS A 110 -2.82 -0.03 -11.16
CA HIS A 110 -2.83 1.42 -11.38
C HIS A 110 -1.84 2.16 -10.47
N TYR A 111 -1.46 1.57 -9.34
CA TYR A 111 -0.58 2.18 -8.32
C TYR A 111 0.78 1.50 -8.21
N SER A 112 1.17 0.65 -9.16
CA SER A 112 2.36 -0.21 -9.10
C SER A 112 3.65 0.51 -8.69
N GLY A 113 3.89 1.72 -9.22
CA GLY A 113 5.06 2.54 -8.85
C GLY A 113 5.04 3.00 -7.39
N LEU A 114 3.86 3.35 -6.86
CA LEU A 114 3.68 3.77 -5.46
C LEU A 114 3.71 2.57 -4.52
N LEU A 115 3.20 1.42 -4.96
CA LEU A 115 3.27 0.16 -4.19
C LEU A 115 4.72 -0.27 -3.97
N ALA A 116 5.58 -0.12 -4.97
CA ALA A 116 7.00 -0.40 -4.81
C ALA A 116 7.66 0.45 -3.72
N LEU A 117 7.28 1.73 -3.60
CA LEU A 117 7.73 2.61 -2.53
C LEU A 117 7.15 2.20 -1.18
N LEU A 118 5.86 1.89 -1.10
CA LEU A 118 5.19 1.42 0.11
C LEU A 118 5.84 0.14 0.65
N LEU A 119 6.11 -0.84 -0.21
CA LEU A 119 6.80 -2.08 0.17
C LEU A 119 8.19 -1.78 0.72
N LYS A 120 8.96 -0.94 0.04
CA LYS A 120 10.29 -0.53 0.50
C LYS A 120 10.24 0.15 1.87
N ASP A 121 9.31 1.08 2.08
CA ASP A 121 9.19 1.85 3.33
C ASP A 121 8.67 0.98 4.48
N SER A 122 7.84 -0.02 4.17
CA SER A 122 7.38 -0.99 5.15
C SER A 122 8.41 -2.06 5.50
N GLY A 123 9.48 -2.18 4.71
CA GLY A 123 10.47 -3.26 4.80
C GLY A 123 9.92 -4.60 4.30
N ALA A 124 8.82 -4.57 3.55
CA ALA A 124 8.19 -5.77 3.04
C ALA A 124 8.70 -6.13 1.63
N PHE A 125 8.72 -7.42 1.34
CA PHE A 125 9.13 -7.95 0.04
C PHE A 125 7.95 -8.37 -0.84
N ILE A 126 6.76 -8.49 -0.25
CA ILE A 126 5.52 -8.89 -0.94
C ILE A 126 4.32 -8.24 -0.25
N LEU A 127 3.24 -8.03 -1.01
CA LEU A 127 1.95 -7.53 -0.56
C LEU A 127 0.90 -8.62 -0.77
N ILE A 128 0.20 -9.03 0.29
CA ILE A 128 -0.76 -10.14 0.26
C ILE A 128 -2.08 -9.67 0.88
N SER A 129 -3.21 -9.97 0.21
CA SER A 129 -4.52 -9.76 0.82
C SER A 129 -4.68 -10.62 2.06
N LYS A 130 -5.21 -10.06 3.15
CA LYS A 130 -5.50 -10.82 4.38
C LYS A 130 -6.53 -11.94 4.18
N TRP A 131 -7.21 -11.96 3.04
CA TRP A 131 -8.18 -12.97 2.63
C TRP A 131 -7.60 -14.07 1.74
N ASN A 132 -6.34 -13.93 1.30
CA ASN A 132 -5.64 -14.96 0.54
C ASN A 132 -4.89 -15.91 1.50
N GLU A 133 -5.67 -16.81 2.15
CA GLU A 133 -5.15 -17.73 3.17
C GLU A 133 -4.07 -18.66 2.62
N ASP A 134 -4.21 -19.11 1.37
CA ASP A 134 -3.26 -20.02 0.74
C ASP A 134 -1.88 -19.36 0.57
N GLU A 135 -1.83 -18.12 0.17
CA GLU A 135 -0.59 -17.38 0.00
C GLU A 135 0.00 -16.98 1.37
N LEU A 136 -0.83 -16.56 2.32
CA LEU A 136 -0.40 -16.26 3.69
C LEU A 136 0.21 -17.49 4.36
N ALA A 137 -0.35 -18.69 4.14
CA ALA A 137 0.17 -19.94 4.69
C ALA A 137 1.60 -20.24 4.21
N GLN A 138 1.95 -19.87 2.97
CA GLN A 138 3.30 -20.04 2.43
C GLN A 138 4.33 -19.15 3.15
N HIS A 139 3.87 -18.10 3.84
CA HIS A 139 4.69 -17.15 4.57
C HIS A 139 4.46 -17.17 6.09
N SER A 140 3.90 -18.25 6.64
CA SER A 140 3.50 -18.36 8.06
C SER A 140 4.61 -18.12 9.07
N GLY A 141 5.89 -18.26 8.68
CA GLY A 141 7.07 -18.00 9.52
C GLY A 141 7.61 -16.57 9.44
N VAL A 142 7.01 -15.72 8.63
CA VAL A 142 7.48 -14.34 8.37
C VAL A 142 6.59 -13.35 9.13
N PRO A 143 7.16 -12.31 9.78
CA PRO A 143 6.36 -11.26 10.39
C PRO A 143 5.45 -10.55 9.38
N HIS A 144 4.21 -10.29 9.76
CA HIS A 144 3.25 -9.56 8.95
C HIS A 144 3.14 -8.11 9.43
N LYS A 145 2.97 -7.18 8.48
CA LYS A 145 2.69 -5.77 8.75
C LYS A 145 1.47 -5.34 7.96
N ASP A 146 0.43 -4.90 8.67
CA ASP A 146 -0.75 -4.35 8.03
C ASP A 146 -0.44 -2.97 7.44
N VAL A 147 -0.70 -2.82 6.14
CA VAL A 147 -0.50 -1.59 5.36
C VAL A 147 -1.81 -1.07 4.77
N THR A 148 -2.97 -1.59 5.22
CA THR A 148 -4.29 -1.24 4.68
C THR A 148 -4.52 0.28 4.71
N VAL A 149 -4.27 0.93 5.84
CA VAL A 149 -4.48 2.39 5.97
C VAL A 149 -3.57 3.17 5.02
N ALA A 150 -2.32 2.75 4.88
CA ALA A 150 -1.38 3.39 3.97
C ALA A 150 -1.80 3.23 2.50
N LEU A 151 -2.40 2.09 2.13
CA LEU A 151 -2.99 1.89 0.80
C LEU A 151 -4.22 2.78 0.58
N ILE A 152 -5.11 2.89 1.55
CA ILE A 152 -6.26 3.81 1.48
C ILE A 152 -5.77 5.24 1.20
N ASP A 153 -4.80 5.72 1.98
CA ASP A 153 -4.24 7.07 1.88
C ASP A 153 -3.50 7.32 0.56
N LEU A 154 -2.96 6.25 -0.05
CA LEU A 154 -2.32 6.29 -1.35
C LEU A 154 -3.33 6.37 -2.51
N ILE A 155 -4.50 5.74 -2.35
CA ILE A 155 -5.50 5.55 -3.41
C ILE A 155 -6.48 6.72 -3.46
N THR A 156 -6.94 7.24 -2.32
CA THR A 156 -7.94 8.31 -2.28
C THR A 156 -7.53 9.46 -1.38
N THR A 157 -7.81 10.69 -1.86
CA THR A 157 -7.71 11.93 -1.08
C THR A 157 -9.07 12.44 -0.62
N ASP A 158 -10.18 11.80 -1.04
CA ASP A 158 -11.53 12.15 -0.59
C ASP A 158 -11.75 11.69 0.86
N PRO A 159 -12.00 12.63 1.81
CA PRO A 159 -12.16 12.29 3.21
C PRO A 159 -13.37 11.37 3.49
N LYS A 160 -14.45 11.49 2.72
CA LYS A 160 -15.64 10.65 2.89
C LYS A 160 -15.35 9.23 2.44
N GLN A 161 -14.73 9.10 1.28
CA GLN A 161 -14.36 7.78 0.75
C GLN A 161 -13.32 7.10 1.63
N ARG A 162 -12.33 7.86 2.11
CA ARG A 162 -11.38 7.38 3.10
C ARG A 162 -12.07 6.84 4.35
N GLN A 163 -13.05 7.60 4.87
CA GLN A 163 -13.81 7.18 6.05
C GLN A 163 -14.59 5.88 5.78
N SER A 164 -15.29 5.77 4.65
CA SER A 164 -16.00 4.55 4.27
C SER A 164 -15.06 3.35 4.11
N ALA A 165 -13.85 3.58 3.55
CA ALA A 165 -12.85 2.53 3.44
C ALA A 165 -12.27 2.09 4.80
N LEU A 166 -12.25 2.96 5.80
CA LEU A 166 -11.89 2.59 7.17
C LEU A 166 -13.01 1.85 7.88
N GLU A 167 -14.26 2.28 7.69
CA GLU A 167 -15.44 1.67 8.34
C GLU A 167 -15.61 0.20 7.96
N ILE A 168 -15.28 -0.20 6.71
CA ILE A 168 -15.40 -1.60 6.31
C ILE A 168 -14.49 -2.55 7.12
N LEU A 169 -13.44 -2.03 7.74
CA LEU A 169 -12.52 -2.85 8.54
C LEU A 169 -13.17 -3.42 9.80
N ASP A 170 -14.24 -2.78 10.27
CA ASP A 170 -15.01 -3.18 11.45
C ASP A 170 -16.12 -4.20 11.14
N HIS A 171 -16.26 -4.60 9.87
CA HIS A 171 -17.29 -5.53 9.41
C HIS A 171 -16.66 -6.81 8.86
N ASP A 172 -17.35 -7.93 9.03
CA ASP A 172 -16.97 -9.18 8.38
C ASP A 172 -17.32 -9.15 6.88
N PRO A 173 -16.57 -9.88 6.03
CA PRO A 173 -16.92 -10.01 4.63
C PRO A 173 -18.28 -10.67 4.43
N VAL A 174 -19.00 -10.21 3.44
CA VAL A 174 -20.24 -10.83 2.98
C VAL A 174 -19.91 -12.00 2.06
N THR A 175 -20.63 -13.10 2.17
CA THR A 175 -20.43 -14.26 1.29
C THR A 175 -20.87 -13.93 -0.15
N ASN A 176 -20.24 -14.58 -1.14
CA ASN A 176 -20.60 -14.38 -2.55
C ASN A 176 -22.07 -14.71 -2.83
N GLU A 177 -22.64 -15.73 -2.18
CA GLU A 177 -24.07 -16.07 -2.28
C GLU A 177 -24.98 -14.92 -1.82
N THR A 178 -24.60 -14.24 -0.74
CA THR A 178 -25.37 -13.08 -0.24
C THR A 178 -25.24 -11.90 -1.21
N ILE A 179 -24.07 -11.68 -1.81
CA ILE A 179 -23.86 -10.60 -2.79
C ILE A 179 -24.73 -10.84 -4.04
N GLU A 180 -24.78 -12.06 -4.54
CA GLU A 180 -25.58 -12.44 -5.72
C GLU A 180 -27.10 -12.26 -5.46
N ASN A 181 -27.59 -12.65 -4.29
CA ASN A 181 -29.01 -12.56 -3.92
C ASN A 181 -29.53 -11.13 -3.69
N HIS A 182 -28.67 -10.13 -3.55
CA HIS A 182 -29.04 -8.72 -3.37
C HIS A 182 -28.94 -7.90 -4.66
N GLN A 183 -28.68 -8.54 -5.81
CA GLN A 183 -28.53 -7.88 -7.11
C GLN A 183 -29.76 -8.05 -8.03
N ASP A 184 -30.80 -8.75 -7.56
CA ASP A 184 -32.10 -8.86 -8.19
C ASP A 184 -33.03 -7.75 -7.63
#